data_75b79f13e8982a2430ee97275c2ebba0
#
_entry.id   75b79f13e8982a2430ee97275c2ebba0
#
_cell.length_a   1.000
_cell.length_b   1.000
_cell.length_c   1.000
_cell.angle_alpha   90.00
_cell.angle_beta   90.00
_cell.angle_gamma   90.00
#
_symmetry.space_group_name_H-M   'P 1'
#
loop_
_entity.id
_entity.type
_entity.pdbx_description
1 polymer ?
#
loop_
_entity_poly.entity_id
_entity_poly.type
_entity_poly.pdbx_seq_one_letter_code
_entity_poly.pdbx_strand_id
1 'polypeptide(L)'
;MEGAREAAARLSHPSRHPLPDACDERAQYVIPLAFRKRTLFKMDLAEAIYISELRTGVAGHFSYRNVAYAMYEAVARRYPALARYFRVTDVREPVDLLKR
;
A
#
# COMPACT_ATOMS: atom_id res chain seq x y z
N MET A 1 9.57 7.29 10.10
CA MET A 1 8.18 6.83 9.94
C MET A 1 7.28 7.15 11.14
N GLU A 2 7.77 7.03 12.35
CA GLU A 2 6.99 7.41 13.53
C GLU A 2 6.67 8.89 13.59
N GLY A 3 7.61 9.78 13.25
CA GLY A 3 7.37 11.22 13.17
C GLY A 3 6.29 11.61 12.17
N ALA A 4 6.17 10.88 11.05
CA ALA A 4 5.11 11.09 10.08
C ALA A 4 3.73 10.68 10.62
N ARG A 5 3.67 9.60 11.41
CA ARG A 5 2.43 9.17 12.08
C ARG A 5 1.97 10.18 13.13
N GLU A 6 2.88 10.73 13.90
CA GLU A 6 2.56 11.77 14.89
C GLU A 6 2.05 13.04 14.21
N ALA A 7 2.68 13.47 13.11
CA ALA A 7 2.23 14.61 12.34
C ALA A 7 0.82 14.38 11.76
N ALA A 8 0.55 13.18 11.20
CA ALA A 8 -0.77 12.81 10.71
C ALA A 8 -1.82 12.78 11.83
N ALA A 9 -1.47 12.23 12.99
CA ALA A 9 -2.35 12.20 14.16
C ALA A 9 -2.68 13.62 14.66
N ARG A 10 -1.71 14.52 14.64
CA ARG A 10 -1.94 15.93 15.00
C ARG A 10 -2.87 16.63 14.02
N LEU A 11 -2.71 16.38 12.73
CA LEU A 11 -3.54 16.97 11.68
C LEU A 11 -4.95 16.40 11.68
N SER A 12 -5.10 15.13 12.04
CA SER A 12 -6.39 14.43 12.02
C SER A 12 -7.12 14.41 13.36
N HIS A 13 -6.53 14.94 14.43
CA HIS A 13 -7.10 14.89 15.78
C HIS A 13 -8.02 16.09 16.05
N PRO A 14 -9.36 15.89 16.06
CA PRO A 14 -10.30 17.00 16.15
C PRO A 14 -10.31 17.72 17.51
N SER A 15 -9.82 17.08 18.57
CA SER A 15 -9.88 17.62 19.93
C SER A 15 -8.92 18.78 20.19
N ARG A 16 -7.90 18.99 19.36
CA ARG A 16 -6.90 20.04 19.55
C ARG A 16 -7.27 21.36 18.85
N HIS A 17 -8.03 21.26 17.78
CA HIS A 17 -8.49 22.40 17.00
C HIS A 17 -9.93 22.14 16.58
N PRO A 18 -10.93 22.75 17.23
CA PRO A 18 -12.31 22.68 16.78
C PRO A 18 -12.45 23.43 15.45
N LEU A 19 -12.04 22.78 14.38
CA LEU A 19 -12.24 23.28 13.03
C LEU A 19 -13.65 22.93 12.58
N PRO A 20 -14.34 23.84 11.85
CA PRO A 20 -15.60 23.49 11.20
C PRO A 20 -15.41 22.26 10.31
N ASP A 21 -16.42 21.41 10.18
CA ASP A 21 -16.35 20.16 9.40
C ASP A 21 -15.80 20.36 7.98
N ALA A 22 -16.11 21.50 7.34
CA ALA A 22 -15.57 21.86 6.04
C ALA A 22 -14.05 22.09 6.03
N CYS A 23 -13.47 22.49 7.18
CA CYS A 23 -12.02 22.65 7.31
C CYS A 23 -11.32 21.30 7.54
N ASP A 24 -11.98 20.34 8.21
CA ASP A 24 -11.44 19.00 8.41
C ASP A 24 -11.30 18.26 7.08
N GLU A 25 -12.26 18.40 6.18
CA GLU A 25 -12.15 17.86 4.82
C GLU A 25 -10.98 18.47 4.05
N ARG A 26 -10.77 19.78 4.16
CA ARG A 26 -9.65 20.47 3.52
C ARG A 26 -8.30 20.06 4.12
N ALA A 27 -8.26 19.80 5.42
CA ALA A 27 -7.04 19.34 6.07
C ALA A 27 -6.52 18.02 5.50
N GLN A 28 -7.37 17.17 4.93
CA GLN A 28 -6.98 15.93 4.29
C GLN A 28 -6.08 16.17 3.06
N TYR A 29 -6.24 17.29 2.36
CA TYR A 29 -5.43 17.60 1.18
C TYR A 29 -3.98 17.96 1.49
N VAL A 30 -3.67 18.30 2.73
CA VAL A 30 -2.29 18.59 3.15
C VAL A 30 -1.54 17.35 3.61
N ILE A 31 -2.22 16.20 3.71
CA ILE A 31 -1.60 14.93 4.09
C ILE A 31 -0.81 14.37 2.90
N PRO A 32 0.52 14.21 3.02
CA PRO A 32 1.32 13.64 1.94
C PRO A 32 0.99 12.17 1.68
N LEU A 33 1.27 11.69 0.46
CA LEU A 33 1.11 10.29 0.07
C LEU A 33 1.99 9.32 0.87
N ALA A 34 2.98 9.83 1.61
CA ALA A 34 3.84 9.02 2.48
C ALA A 34 3.10 8.43 3.68
N PHE A 35 1.96 8.99 4.05
CA PHE A 35 1.15 8.47 5.15
C PHE A 35 0.39 7.21 4.74
N ARG A 36 0.37 6.25 5.63
CA ARG A 36 -0.36 5.01 5.43
C ARG A 36 -1.83 5.20 5.82
N LYS A 37 -2.70 4.65 5.00
CA LYS A 37 -4.13 4.59 5.29
C LYS A 37 -4.60 3.15 5.16
N ARG A 38 -5.43 2.73 6.10
CA ARG A 38 -6.06 1.41 6.04
C ARG A 38 -7.11 1.42 4.94
N THR A 39 -7.05 0.42 4.04
CA THR A 39 -7.95 0.31 2.90
C THR A 39 -8.41 -1.13 2.75
N LEU A 40 -9.69 -1.33 2.44
CA LEU A 40 -10.24 -2.63 2.10
C LEU A 40 -10.32 -2.77 0.59
N PHE A 41 -9.70 -3.82 0.06
CA PHE A 41 -9.80 -4.17 -1.36
C PHE A 41 -10.70 -5.40 -1.51
N LYS A 42 -11.73 -5.26 -2.33
CA LYS A 42 -12.55 -6.39 -2.77
C LYS A 42 -12.28 -6.60 -4.26
N MET A 43 -11.81 -7.80 -4.61
CA MET A 43 -11.44 -8.11 -5.98
C MET A 43 -11.62 -9.61 -6.25
N ASP A 44 -11.77 -9.96 -7.51
CA ASP A 44 -11.77 -11.37 -7.91
C ASP A 44 -10.33 -11.91 -8.01
N LEU A 45 -10.22 -13.21 -8.26
CA LEU A 45 -8.91 -13.86 -8.36
C LEU A 45 -8.08 -13.34 -9.54
N ALA A 46 -8.71 -13.06 -10.68
CA ALA A 46 -8.01 -12.55 -11.86
C ALA A 46 -7.40 -11.17 -11.59
N GLU A 47 -8.13 -10.29 -10.92
CA GLU A 47 -7.63 -8.99 -10.48
C GLU A 47 -6.49 -9.13 -9.48
N ALA A 48 -6.62 -10.05 -8.51
CA ALA A 48 -5.57 -10.29 -7.52
C ALA A 48 -4.27 -10.76 -8.18
N ILE A 49 -4.36 -11.66 -9.15
CA ILE A 49 -3.21 -12.12 -9.94
C ILE A 49 -2.59 -10.96 -10.71
N TYR A 50 -3.40 -10.20 -11.44
CA TYR A 50 -2.94 -9.08 -12.25
C TYR A 50 -2.24 -8.00 -11.41
N ILE A 51 -2.84 -7.57 -10.34
CA ILE A 51 -2.27 -6.55 -9.45
C ILE A 51 -0.98 -7.05 -8.82
N SER A 52 -0.95 -8.29 -8.35
CA SER A 52 0.24 -8.87 -7.73
C SER A 52 1.41 -8.94 -8.72
N GLU A 53 1.17 -9.36 -9.94
CA GLU A 53 2.20 -9.41 -10.98
C GLU A 53 2.69 -8.02 -11.37
N LEU A 54 1.76 -7.10 -11.62
CA LEU A 54 2.06 -5.75 -12.09
C LEU A 54 2.82 -4.94 -11.04
N ARG A 55 2.39 -5.02 -9.79
CA ARG A 55 2.89 -4.14 -8.72
C ARG A 55 4.10 -4.70 -7.96
N THR A 56 4.48 -5.95 -8.17
CA THR A 56 5.72 -6.50 -7.63
C THR A 56 6.92 -6.30 -8.57
N GLY A 57 6.69 -5.76 -9.77
CA GLY A 57 7.74 -5.50 -10.75
C GLY A 57 8.86 -4.60 -10.21
N VAL A 58 10.08 -4.83 -10.70
CA VAL A 58 11.31 -4.17 -10.21
C VAL A 58 11.33 -2.66 -10.43
N ALA A 59 10.56 -2.16 -11.38
CA ALA A 59 10.48 -0.72 -11.68
C ALA A 59 9.68 0.08 -10.64
N GLY A 60 8.98 -0.60 -9.75
CA GLY A 60 8.10 0.04 -8.80
C GLY A 60 8.79 0.51 -7.52
N HIS A 61 8.14 1.44 -6.82
CA HIS A 61 8.58 1.87 -5.51
C HIS A 61 8.41 0.75 -4.48
N PHE A 62 9.36 0.60 -3.57
CA PHE A 62 9.38 -0.51 -2.61
C PHE A 62 8.11 -0.58 -1.75
N SER A 63 7.50 0.53 -1.41
CA SER A 63 6.34 0.54 -0.52
C SER A 63 5.13 -0.17 -1.14
N TYR A 64 4.76 0.13 -2.38
CA TYR A 64 3.64 -0.57 -3.01
C TYR A 64 4.01 -1.98 -3.49
N ARG A 65 5.29 -2.22 -3.82
CA ARG A 65 5.77 -3.57 -4.14
C ARG A 65 5.56 -4.51 -2.95
N ASN A 66 5.92 -4.05 -1.76
CA ASN A 66 5.73 -4.83 -0.52
C ASN A 66 4.26 -5.12 -0.24
N VAL A 67 3.38 -4.15 -0.47
CA VAL A 67 1.92 -4.35 -0.30
C VAL A 67 1.40 -5.38 -1.29
N ALA A 68 1.77 -5.28 -2.55
CA ALA A 68 1.34 -6.24 -3.58
C ALA A 68 1.85 -7.66 -3.31
N TYR A 69 3.09 -7.77 -2.83
CA TYR A 69 3.65 -9.07 -2.47
C TYR A 69 2.94 -9.67 -1.25
N ALA A 70 2.59 -8.85 -0.26
CA ALA A 70 1.79 -9.28 0.89
C ALA A 70 0.39 -9.77 0.48
N MET A 71 -0.22 -9.14 -0.53
CA MET A 71 -1.48 -9.60 -1.10
C MET A 71 -1.32 -11.00 -1.74
N TYR A 72 -0.26 -11.21 -2.50
CA TYR A 72 0.07 -12.53 -3.04
C TYR A 72 0.27 -13.57 -1.93
N GLU A 73 1.04 -13.26 -0.91
CA GLU A 73 1.27 -14.16 0.23
C GLU A 73 -0.01 -14.52 0.96
N ALA A 74 -0.94 -13.57 1.12
CA ALA A 74 -2.23 -13.82 1.74
C ALA A 74 -3.07 -14.83 0.95
N VAL A 75 -3.09 -14.70 -0.38
CA VAL A 75 -3.77 -15.67 -1.25
C VAL A 75 -3.07 -17.03 -1.22
N ALA A 76 -1.75 -17.04 -1.25
CA ALA A 76 -0.95 -18.27 -1.22
C ALA A 76 -1.16 -19.06 0.08
N ARG A 77 -1.30 -18.39 1.20
CA ARG A 77 -1.59 -19.05 2.49
C ARG A 77 -2.97 -19.68 2.51
N ARG A 78 -3.95 -19.02 1.94
CA ARG A 78 -5.34 -19.49 1.93
C ARG A 78 -5.59 -20.55 0.87
N TYR A 79 -4.98 -20.36 -0.31
CA TYR A 79 -5.16 -21.22 -1.48
C TYR A 79 -3.82 -21.59 -2.10
N PRO A 80 -3.05 -22.50 -1.48
CA PRO A 80 -1.71 -22.86 -1.98
C PRO A 80 -1.69 -23.36 -3.42
N ALA A 81 -2.75 -24.05 -3.85
CA ALA A 81 -2.84 -24.57 -5.22
C ALA A 81 -2.96 -23.44 -6.25
N LEU A 82 -3.49 -22.29 -5.89
CA LEU A 82 -3.62 -21.13 -6.77
C LEU A 82 -2.36 -20.28 -6.83
N ALA A 83 -1.49 -20.40 -5.83
CA ALA A 83 -0.26 -19.62 -5.76
C ALA A 83 0.66 -19.82 -6.98
N ARG A 84 0.65 -20.99 -7.59
CA ARG A 84 1.44 -21.32 -8.76
C ARG A 84 1.07 -20.51 -10.02
N TYR A 85 -0.11 -19.92 -10.06
CA TYR A 85 -0.56 -19.10 -11.19
C TYR A 85 -0.09 -17.65 -11.10
N PHE A 86 0.45 -17.24 -9.96
CA PHE A 86 0.97 -15.90 -9.74
C PHE A 86 2.43 -15.83 -10.21
N ARG A 87 2.70 -14.95 -11.15
CA ARG A 87 4.06 -14.68 -11.65
C ARG A 87 4.62 -13.43 -10.98
N VAL A 88 4.73 -13.47 -9.66
CA VAL A 88 5.22 -12.33 -8.89
C VAL A 88 6.74 -12.30 -8.83
N THR A 89 7.28 -11.08 -8.77
CA THR A 89 8.72 -10.88 -8.55
C THR A 89 8.98 -10.80 -7.05
N ASP A 90 9.98 -11.54 -6.56
CA ASP A 90 10.33 -11.51 -5.14
C ASP A 90 10.87 -10.12 -4.78
N VAL A 91 10.17 -9.43 -3.88
CA VAL A 91 10.52 -8.08 -3.44
C VAL A 91 11.74 -8.05 -2.53
N ARG A 92 12.18 -9.21 -2.04
CA ARG A 92 13.38 -9.35 -1.21
C ARG A 92 14.66 -9.44 -2.02
N GLU A 93 14.57 -9.72 -3.31
CA GLU A 93 15.72 -9.73 -4.19
C GLU A 93 16.27 -8.31 -4.41
N PRO A 94 17.61 -8.13 -4.40
CA PRO A 94 18.21 -6.83 -4.67
C PRO A 94 17.86 -6.37 -6.09
N VAL A 95 17.45 -5.11 -6.21
CA VAL A 95 17.09 -4.50 -7.49
C VAL A 95 18.25 -3.64 -7.98
N ASP A 96 18.71 -3.92 -9.19
CA ASP A 96 19.67 -3.04 -9.88
C ASP A 96 18.89 -1.87 -10.51
N LEU A 97 18.99 -0.71 -9.87
CA LEU A 97 18.31 0.50 -10.30
C LEU A 97 18.79 1.03 -11.66
N LEU A 98 19.96 0.58 -12.11
CA LEU A 98 20.52 0.99 -13.40
C LEU A 98 19.97 0.19 -14.59
N LYS A 99 19.32 -0.93 -14.32
CA LYS A 99 18.74 -1.82 -15.35
C LYS A 99 17.22 -1.67 -15.48
N ARG A 100 16.68 -0.53 -15.09
CA ARG A 100 15.24 -0.26 -15.26
C ARG A 100 14.87 0.01 -16.70
#